data_f28c90e5dd1a01ff435ed2619336d885
#
_entry.id   f28c90e5dd1a01ff435ed2619336d885
#
_cell.length_a   1.000
_cell.length_b   1.000
_cell.length_c   1.000
_cell.angle_alpha   90.00
_cell.angle_beta   90.00
_cell.angle_gamma   90.00
#
_symmetry.space_group_name_H-M   'P 1'
#
loop_
_entity.id
_entity.type
_entity.pdbx_description
1 polymer ?
#
loop_
_entity_poly.entity_id
_entity_poly.type
_entity_poly.pdbx_seq_one_letter_code
_entity_poly.pdbx_strand_id
1 'polypeptide(L)'
;VHLSVLSILFPSASVAPSAPASPCVRVCRIEADGLCRGCLRTGDEIACWSRLDEGERRRLMETVLADRTRERYRFLDRLHEREQVSGVLYPLRHPPAGDGWNRSELDDLLPHQEALAEAAVLVGLVPRDTGTQVLLTRRTDALRHHGGQVSFPGGRVERDDAGVLGAALRESQEEIALGAAQVAPLGYLDPFLTVSGFRVTPVVAVIDPDYVPQPHPGEVAEVFEVPFEFLMSATHLHQVEMEFRGRRRSVLEYDWPGQRIWGATAAILYNLRRRLEEVA
;
A
#
# COMPACT_ATOMS: atom_id res chain seq x y z
N VAL A 1 10.66 -37.44 54.99
CA VAL A 1 9.74 -37.58 53.87
C VAL A 1 10.30 -36.75 52.73
N HIS A 2 10.99 -37.43 51.81
CA HIS A 2 11.67 -36.78 50.66
C HIS A 2 10.70 -36.68 49.50
N LEU A 3 10.56 -35.48 48.95
CA LEU A 3 9.94 -35.21 47.63
C LEU A 3 11.05 -34.93 46.61
N SER A 4 11.23 -35.86 45.69
CA SER A 4 12.08 -35.72 44.53
C SER A 4 11.38 -34.86 43.49
N VAL A 5 12.06 -33.81 43.06
CA VAL A 5 11.62 -32.93 41.97
C VAL A 5 12.13 -33.50 40.64
N LEU A 6 11.23 -33.98 39.80
CA LEU A 6 11.52 -34.33 38.41
C LEU A 6 11.70 -33.05 37.61
N SER A 7 12.91 -32.79 37.20
CA SER A 7 13.24 -31.76 36.20
C SER A 7 12.83 -32.26 34.81
N ILE A 8 11.74 -31.75 34.28
CA ILE A 8 11.36 -31.95 32.88
C ILE A 8 12.20 -30.96 32.04
N LEU A 9 13.19 -31.51 31.34
CA LEU A 9 13.97 -30.80 30.30
C LEU A 9 13.07 -30.52 29.12
N PHE A 10 12.64 -29.28 28.97
CA PHE A 10 12.12 -28.80 27.70
C PHE A 10 13.31 -28.61 26.75
N PRO A 11 13.27 -29.16 25.53
CA PRO A 11 14.29 -28.86 24.54
C PRO A 11 14.20 -27.41 24.21
N SER A 12 15.33 -26.69 24.34
CA SER A 12 15.52 -25.34 23.88
C SER A 12 15.14 -25.27 22.39
N ALA A 13 14.02 -24.66 22.09
CA ALA A 13 13.66 -24.35 20.71
C ALA A 13 14.78 -23.49 20.12
N SER A 14 15.54 -24.05 19.18
CA SER A 14 16.52 -23.30 18.41
C SER A 14 15.78 -22.20 17.68
N VAL A 15 15.95 -20.96 18.15
CA VAL A 15 15.48 -19.78 17.42
C VAL A 15 16.20 -19.80 16.07
N ALA A 16 15.46 -20.03 15.00
CA ALA A 16 16.01 -19.93 13.66
C ALA A 16 16.71 -18.58 13.53
N PRO A 17 17.92 -18.52 12.93
CA PRO A 17 18.63 -17.28 12.81
C PRO A 17 17.75 -16.26 12.07
N SER A 18 17.45 -15.15 12.71
CA SER A 18 16.68 -14.08 12.09
C SER A 18 17.39 -13.66 10.79
N ALA A 19 16.64 -13.51 9.71
CA ALA A 19 17.21 -13.04 8.47
C ALA A 19 18.04 -11.77 8.71
N PRO A 20 19.22 -11.63 8.09
CA PRO A 20 20.12 -10.51 8.35
C PRO A 20 19.39 -9.18 8.10
N ALA A 21 19.56 -8.22 9.00
CA ALA A 21 18.92 -6.91 8.89
C ALA A 21 19.26 -6.28 7.51
N SER A 22 18.21 -5.91 6.76
CA SER A 22 18.37 -5.33 5.43
C SER A 22 17.27 -4.28 5.19
N PRO A 23 17.61 -3.10 4.65
CA PRO A 23 16.62 -2.07 4.29
C PRO A 23 15.95 -2.34 2.94
N CYS A 24 16.29 -3.43 2.26
CA CYS A 24 15.79 -3.72 0.92
C CYS A 24 14.28 -3.96 0.90
N VAL A 25 13.56 -3.21 0.08
CA VAL A 25 12.13 -3.36 -0.20
C VAL A 25 11.85 -3.93 -1.59
N ARG A 26 12.90 -4.49 -2.23
CA ARG A 26 12.90 -5.16 -3.54
C ARG A 26 12.58 -4.27 -4.75
N VAL A 27 12.50 -2.97 -4.61
CA VAL A 27 12.36 -2.00 -5.72
C VAL A 27 13.76 -1.47 -6.06
N CYS A 28 14.61 -2.35 -6.59
CA CYS A 28 16.03 -2.08 -6.80
C CYS A 28 16.28 -1.38 -8.14
N ARG A 29 16.43 -0.06 -8.10
CA ARG A 29 16.87 0.76 -9.23
C ARG A 29 17.76 1.89 -8.69
N ILE A 30 18.94 2.05 -9.27
CA ILE A 30 19.81 3.19 -8.95
C ILE A 30 19.31 4.39 -9.75
N GLU A 31 18.94 5.46 -9.06
CA GLU A 31 18.48 6.71 -9.63
C GLU A 31 19.67 7.62 -10.01
N ALA A 32 19.37 8.77 -10.63
CA ALA A 32 20.39 9.72 -11.10
C ALA A 32 21.28 10.28 -9.97
N ASP A 33 20.78 10.29 -8.73
CA ASP A 33 21.55 10.70 -7.54
C ASP A 33 22.48 9.60 -7.00
N GLY A 34 22.55 8.44 -7.67
CA GLY A 34 23.38 7.31 -7.29
C GLY A 34 22.80 6.45 -6.16
N LEU A 35 21.60 6.73 -5.69
CA LEU A 35 20.93 5.98 -4.62
C LEU A 35 19.90 5.00 -5.16
N CYS A 36 19.78 3.86 -4.49
CA CYS A 36 18.71 2.92 -4.80
C CYS A 36 17.34 3.50 -4.45
N ARG A 37 16.40 3.47 -5.40
CA ARG A 37 15.01 3.93 -5.25
C ARG A 37 14.34 3.39 -3.98
N GLY A 38 14.53 2.08 -3.70
CA GLY A 38 13.81 1.41 -2.62
C GLY A 38 14.44 1.56 -1.25
N CYS A 39 15.79 1.54 -1.16
CA CYS A 39 16.46 1.46 0.15
C CYS A 39 17.50 2.57 0.39
N LEU A 40 17.64 3.49 -0.53
CA LEU A 40 18.54 4.65 -0.47
C LEU A 40 20.03 4.33 -0.25
N ARG A 41 20.44 3.08 -0.47
CA ARG A 41 21.85 2.70 -0.49
C ARG A 41 22.47 3.06 -1.83
N THR A 42 23.77 3.35 -1.82
CA THR A 42 24.57 3.39 -3.05
C THR A 42 24.77 1.99 -3.62
N GLY A 43 25.22 1.88 -4.87
CA GLY A 43 25.61 0.60 -5.46
C GLY A 43 26.69 -0.13 -4.65
N ASP A 44 27.69 0.58 -4.15
CA ASP A 44 28.78 0.03 -3.34
C ASP A 44 28.29 -0.48 -1.98
N GLU A 45 27.39 0.27 -1.31
CA GLU A 45 26.77 -0.18 -0.06
C GLU A 45 25.92 -1.44 -0.27
N ILE A 46 25.23 -1.57 -1.40
CA ILE A 46 24.51 -2.80 -1.75
C ILE A 46 25.47 -3.95 -1.95
N ALA A 47 26.55 -3.74 -2.71
CA ALA A 47 27.54 -4.78 -3.03
C ALA A 47 28.30 -5.29 -1.80
N CYS A 48 28.55 -4.44 -0.81
CA CYS A 48 29.27 -4.84 0.40
C CYS A 48 28.36 -5.29 1.55
N TRP A 49 27.03 -5.14 1.43
CA TRP A 49 26.07 -5.36 2.52
C TRP A 49 26.17 -6.74 3.18
N SER A 50 26.40 -7.79 2.41
CA SER A 50 26.54 -9.16 2.93
C SER A 50 27.81 -9.37 3.77
N ARG A 51 28.82 -8.52 3.61
CA ARG A 51 30.10 -8.58 4.33
C ARG A 51 30.08 -7.82 5.65
N LEU A 52 29.11 -6.93 5.84
CA LEU A 52 28.94 -6.20 7.08
C LEU A 52 28.42 -7.11 8.20
N ASP A 53 28.85 -6.89 9.43
CA ASP A 53 28.24 -7.53 10.59
C ASP A 53 26.86 -6.92 10.91
N GLU A 54 26.13 -7.53 11.84
CA GLU A 54 24.76 -7.07 12.18
C GLU A 54 24.76 -5.69 12.85
N GLY A 55 25.75 -5.38 13.66
CA GLY A 55 25.89 -4.08 14.32
C GLY A 55 26.16 -2.96 13.32
N GLU A 56 27.02 -3.22 12.35
CA GLU A 56 27.33 -2.28 11.25
C GLU A 56 26.10 -2.01 10.38
N ARG A 57 25.36 -3.06 10.00
CA ARG A 57 24.10 -2.91 9.23
C ARG A 57 23.08 -2.08 9.98
N ARG A 58 22.88 -2.38 11.26
CA ARG A 58 21.94 -1.63 12.12
C ARG A 58 22.35 -0.17 12.21
N ARG A 59 23.62 0.12 12.49
CA ARG A 59 24.13 1.48 12.57
C ARG A 59 23.88 2.26 11.27
N LEU A 60 24.23 1.65 10.11
CA LEU A 60 23.97 2.29 8.81
C LEU A 60 22.48 2.57 8.59
N MET A 61 21.59 1.65 8.97
CA MET A 61 20.16 1.84 8.84
C MET A 61 19.62 2.95 9.75
N GLU A 62 20.14 3.04 10.98
CA GLU A 62 19.70 4.00 11.99
C GLU A 62 20.29 5.41 11.80
N THR A 63 21.40 5.53 11.06
CA THR A 63 22.07 6.83 10.83
C THR A 63 21.98 7.22 9.35
N VAL A 64 22.90 6.73 8.51
CA VAL A 64 23.07 7.18 7.12
C VAL A 64 21.78 7.03 6.30
N LEU A 65 21.12 5.88 6.39
CA LEU A 65 19.88 5.66 5.62
C LEU A 65 18.70 6.42 6.21
N ALA A 66 18.65 6.60 7.52
CA ALA A 66 17.64 7.43 8.17
C ALA A 66 17.78 8.91 7.76
N ASP A 67 19.00 9.43 7.68
CA ASP A 67 19.26 10.81 7.24
C ASP A 67 18.90 10.99 5.76
N ARG A 68 19.30 10.06 4.88
CA ARG A 68 18.91 10.06 3.47
C ARG A 68 17.40 9.97 3.27
N THR A 69 16.71 9.18 4.09
CA THR A 69 15.24 9.09 4.07
C THR A 69 14.62 10.42 4.45
N ARG A 70 15.12 11.05 5.52
CA ARG A 70 14.63 12.35 5.97
C ARG A 70 14.91 13.45 4.94
N GLU A 71 16.05 13.43 4.29
CA GLU A 71 16.40 14.39 3.25
C GLU A 71 15.54 14.22 1.99
N ARG A 72 15.38 12.97 1.52
CA ARG A 72 14.58 12.66 0.32
C ARG A 72 13.09 12.93 0.53
N TYR A 73 12.56 12.55 1.67
CA TYR A 73 11.12 12.59 1.96
C TYR A 73 10.80 13.57 3.10
N ARG A 74 11.29 14.82 2.98
CA ARG A 74 11.05 15.89 3.99
C ARG A 74 9.56 16.12 4.25
N PHE A 75 8.72 15.85 3.27
CA PHE A 75 7.27 15.97 3.38
C PHE A 75 6.64 14.92 4.32
N LEU A 76 7.35 13.85 4.68
CA LEU A 76 6.86 12.88 5.67
C LEU A 76 6.56 13.49 7.03
N ASP A 77 7.31 14.50 7.43
CA ASP A 77 7.14 15.15 8.72
C ASP A 77 5.88 16.05 8.76
N ARG A 78 5.25 16.30 7.61
CA ARG A 78 3.99 17.05 7.49
C ARG A 78 2.75 16.15 7.66
N LEU A 79 2.90 14.83 7.61
CA LEU A 79 1.79 13.89 7.81
C LEU A 79 1.59 13.67 9.31
N HIS A 80 0.53 14.26 9.88
CA HIS A 80 0.23 14.19 11.31
C HIS A 80 -0.14 12.78 11.78
N GLU A 81 -0.83 12.01 10.94
CA GLU A 81 -1.29 10.65 11.22
C GLU A 81 -0.23 9.57 10.93
N ARG A 82 1.02 9.97 10.65
CA ARG A 82 2.08 9.08 10.17
C ARG A 82 2.29 7.86 11.05
N GLU A 83 2.41 8.05 12.36
CA GLU A 83 2.67 6.95 13.31
C GLU A 83 1.47 6.01 13.39
N GLN A 84 0.26 6.55 13.49
CA GLN A 84 -0.98 5.78 13.53
C GLN A 84 -1.16 4.95 12.26
N VAL A 85 -1.01 5.57 11.09
CA VAL A 85 -1.14 4.88 9.81
C VAL A 85 -0.05 3.81 9.65
N SER A 86 1.22 4.15 9.90
CA SER A 86 2.32 3.18 9.77
C SER A 86 2.18 1.99 10.73
N GLY A 87 1.63 2.22 11.91
CA GLY A 87 1.44 1.18 12.94
C GLY A 87 0.44 0.09 12.55
N VAL A 88 -0.44 0.37 11.61
CA VAL A 88 -1.48 -0.59 11.16
C VAL A 88 -1.18 -1.26 9.82
N LEU A 89 -0.06 -0.95 9.19
CA LEU A 89 0.30 -1.48 7.88
C LEU A 89 1.22 -2.71 7.97
N TYR A 90 1.11 -3.59 7.00
CA TYR A 90 2.14 -4.60 6.76
C TYR A 90 3.43 -3.91 6.28
N PRO A 91 4.60 -4.34 6.80
CA PRO A 91 5.87 -3.72 6.46
C PRO A 91 6.23 -3.94 4.99
N LEU A 92 6.88 -2.95 4.38
CA LEU A 92 7.27 -2.97 2.95
C LEU A 92 8.11 -4.20 2.53
N ARG A 93 8.83 -4.81 3.46
CA ARG A 93 9.62 -6.03 3.19
C ARG A 93 8.77 -7.30 3.08
N HIS A 94 7.57 -7.28 3.64
CA HIS A 94 6.69 -8.43 3.75
C HIS A 94 5.31 -8.07 3.23
N PRO A 95 5.13 -8.00 1.89
CA PRO A 95 3.81 -7.83 1.32
C PRO A 95 2.88 -8.91 1.86
N PRO A 96 1.61 -8.60 2.15
CA PRO A 96 0.67 -9.56 2.68
C PRO A 96 0.49 -10.72 1.71
N ALA A 97 0.60 -11.94 2.22
CA ALA A 97 0.36 -13.17 1.50
C ALA A 97 -1.08 -13.69 1.75
N GLY A 98 -1.54 -14.61 0.92
CA GLY A 98 -2.85 -15.23 1.08
C GLY A 98 -3.97 -14.53 0.31
N ASP A 99 -5.19 -14.96 0.60
CA ASP A 99 -6.41 -14.45 -0.03
C ASP A 99 -6.74 -13.03 0.43
N GLY A 100 -7.61 -12.35 -0.33
CA GLY A 100 -8.14 -11.06 0.09
C GLY A 100 -9.07 -11.19 1.30
N TRP A 101 -9.13 -10.13 2.11
CA TRP A 101 -9.95 -10.10 3.33
C TRP A 101 -11.45 -10.28 3.07
N ASN A 102 -11.89 -10.03 1.85
CA ASN A 102 -13.29 -10.18 1.40
C ASN A 102 -13.55 -11.52 0.66
N ARG A 103 -12.69 -12.51 0.80
CA ARG A 103 -12.80 -13.79 0.08
C ARG A 103 -14.15 -14.46 0.28
N SER A 104 -14.63 -14.53 1.50
CA SER A 104 -15.90 -15.17 1.83
C SER A 104 -17.13 -14.53 1.15
N GLU A 105 -17.03 -13.23 0.80
CA GLU A 105 -18.10 -12.52 0.10
C GLU A 105 -18.17 -12.87 -1.39
N LEU A 106 -17.12 -13.49 -1.93
CA LEU A 106 -16.94 -13.80 -3.34
C LEU A 106 -16.86 -15.28 -3.65
N ASP A 107 -17.10 -16.16 -2.70
CA ASP A 107 -16.99 -17.62 -2.86
C ASP A 107 -17.85 -18.18 -4.00
N ASP A 108 -18.99 -17.56 -4.27
CA ASP A 108 -19.89 -17.94 -5.36
C ASP A 108 -19.52 -17.32 -6.72
N LEU A 109 -18.60 -16.36 -6.75
CA LEU A 109 -18.18 -15.64 -7.97
C LEU A 109 -16.80 -16.03 -8.45
N LEU A 110 -15.91 -16.35 -7.53
CA LEU A 110 -14.51 -16.65 -7.80
C LEU A 110 -14.20 -18.09 -7.40
N PRO A 111 -13.98 -19.00 -8.34
CA PRO A 111 -13.55 -20.37 -8.03
C PRO A 111 -12.27 -20.39 -7.21
N HIS A 112 -12.21 -21.23 -6.17
CA HIS A 112 -11.04 -21.35 -5.29
C HIS A 112 -9.76 -21.84 -5.99
N GLN A 113 -9.92 -22.45 -7.17
CA GLN A 113 -8.82 -23.08 -7.93
C GLN A 113 -8.26 -22.20 -9.03
N GLU A 114 -8.86 -21.06 -9.34
CA GLU A 114 -8.34 -20.16 -10.35
C GLU A 114 -7.31 -19.20 -9.78
N ALA A 115 -6.15 -19.10 -10.45
CA ALA A 115 -5.14 -18.12 -10.11
C ALA A 115 -5.66 -16.71 -10.44
N LEU A 116 -5.79 -15.87 -9.44
CA LEU A 116 -6.15 -14.47 -9.62
C LEU A 116 -4.97 -13.68 -10.20
N ALA A 117 -5.28 -12.71 -11.03
CA ALA A 117 -4.26 -11.79 -11.52
C ALA A 117 -3.86 -10.81 -10.40
N GLU A 118 -2.56 -10.67 -10.17
CA GLU A 118 -2.06 -9.70 -9.19
C GLU A 118 -2.18 -8.27 -9.72
N ALA A 119 -2.64 -7.38 -8.86
CA ALA A 119 -2.72 -5.95 -9.11
C ALA A 119 -2.28 -5.16 -7.87
N ALA A 120 -1.91 -3.90 -8.07
CA ALA A 120 -1.55 -3.00 -7.00
C ALA A 120 -2.14 -1.61 -7.24
N VAL A 121 -2.50 -0.93 -6.15
CA VAL A 121 -2.99 0.44 -6.18
C VAL A 121 -2.24 1.29 -5.15
N LEU A 122 -2.07 2.57 -5.43
CA LEU A 122 -1.42 3.54 -4.55
C LEU A 122 -2.47 4.30 -3.74
N VAL A 123 -2.58 4.02 -2.46
CA VAL A 123 -3.35 4.82 -1.49
C VAL A 123 -2.47 5.98 -1.06
N GLY A 124 -2.53 7.06 -1.82
CA GLY A 124 -1.67 8.23 -1.65
C GLY A 124 -2.23 9.22 -0.64
N LEU A 125 -1.50 9.47 0.43
CA LEU A 125 -1.80 10.47 1.45
C LEU A 125 -1.02 11.75 1.14
N VAL A 126 -1.72 12.86 0.93
CA VAL A 126 -1.12 14.15 0.61
C VAL A 126 -1.26 15.07 1.83
N PRO A 127 -0.15 15.44 2.51
CA PRO A 127 -0.20 16.37 3.65
C PRO A 127 -0.42 17.80 3.15
N ARG A 128 -1.63 18.33 3.34
CA ARG A 128 -1.98 19.72 3.03
C ARG A 128 -2.07 20.55 4.31
N ASP A 129 -2.00 21.87 4.17
CA ASP A 129 -2.15 22.78 5.32
C ASP A 129 -3.56 22.70 5.94
N THR A 130 -4.54 22.24 5.18
CA THR A 130 -5.93 21.98 5.62
C THR A 130 -6.15 20.60 6.22
N GLY A 131 -5.10 19.81 6.41
CA GLY A 131 -5.15 18.41 6.85
C GLY A 131 -4.80 17.43 5.73
N THR A 132 -4.64 16.17 6.10
CA THR A 132 -4.29 15.09 5.17
C THR A 132 -5.40 14.86 4.16
N GLN A 133 -5.02 14.73 2.90
CA GLN A 133 -5.93 14.39 1.80
C GLN A 133 -5.57 13.01 1.24
N VAL A 134 -6.55 12.34 0.64
CA VAL A 134 -6.35 11.10 -0.12
C VAL A 134 -6.49 11.41 -1.60
N LEU A 135 -5.44 11.10 -2.37
CA LEU A 135 -5.44 11.29 -3.81
C LEU A 135 -6.21 10.18 -4.50
N LEU A 136 -7.16 10.55 -5.35
CA LEU A 136 -7.99 9.67 -6.15
C LEU A 136 -8.00 10.12 -7.61
N THR A 137 -8.33 9.20 -8.50
CA THR A 137 -8.51 9.45 -9.93
C THR A 137 -9.95 9.12 -10.33
N ARG A 138 -10.49 9.84 -11.32
CA ARG A 138 -11.68 9.44 -12.06
C ARG A 138 -11.26 8.97 -13.44
N ARG A 139 -11.61 7.75 -13.78
CA ARG A 139 -11.27 7.16 -15.07
C ARG A 139 -12.06 7.85 -16.19
N THR A 140 -11.46 7.92 -17.40
CA THR A 140 -12.17 8.48 -18.55
C THR A 140 -13.38 7.64 -18.92
N ASP A 141 -14.49 8.30 -19.30
CA ASP A 141 -15.74 7.65 -19.71
C ASP A 141 -15.60 6.82 -20.99
N ALA A 142 -14.55 7.08 -21.78
CA ALA A 142 -14.26 6.36 -23.02
C ALA A 142 -13.75 4.92 -22.83
N LEU A 143 -13.37 4.53 -21.62
CA LEU A 143 -12.89 3.18 -21.34
C LEU A 143 -14.02 2.15 -21.41
N ARG A 144 -13.74 1.00 -22.04
CA ARG A 144 -14.70 -0.12 -22.17
C ARG A 144 -15.14 -0.71 -20.83
N HIS A 145 -14.26 -0.65 -19.84
CA HIS A 145 -14.49 -1.19 -18.50
C HIS A 145 -14.17 -0.12 -17.46
N HIS A 146 -15.07 0.00 -16.47
CA HIS A 146 -14.89 0.93 -15.36
C HIS A 146 -14.77 2.42 -15.75
N GLY A 147 -15.28 2.82 -16.96
CA GLY A 147 -15.33 4.22 -17.37
C GLY A 147 -16.11 5.07 -16.38
N GLY A 148 -15.61 6.28 -16.07
CA GLY A 148 -16.19 7.21 -15.12
C GLY A 148 -16.07 6.82 -13.64
N GLN A 149 -15.52 5.64 -13.29
CA GLN A 149 -15.38 5.23 -11.90
C GLN A 149 -14.20 5.92 -11.20
N VAL A 150 -14.38 6.15 -9.91
CA VAL A 150 -13.33 6.64 -9.03
C VAL A 150 -12.46 5.48 -8.55
N SER A 151 -11.15 5.63 -8.67
CA SER A 151 -10.16 4.64 -8.23
C SER A 151 -8.92 5.29 -7.63
N PHE A 152 -8.11 4.50 -6.96
CA PHE A 152 -6.71 4.85 -6.75
C PHE A 152 -5.93 4.67 -8.06
N PRO A 153 -4.84 5.40 -8.27
CA PRO A 153 -3.88 5.07 -9.33
C PRO A 153 -3.36 3.66 -9.15
N GLY A 154 -3.29 2.88 -10.23
CA GLY A 154 -2.81 1.52 -10.14
C GLY A 154 -3.36 0.59 -11.21
N GLY A 155 -2.78 -0.60 -11.26
CA GLY A 155 -3.12 -1.58 -12.27
C GLY A 155 -2.53 -2.96 -12.02
N ARG A 156 -2.40 -3.73 -13.07
CA ARG A 156 -1.90 -5.10 -13.03
C ARG A 156 -0.40 -5.13 -12.73
N VAL A 157 0.01 -6.09 -11.91
CA VAL A 157 1.44 -6.38 -11.73
C VAL A 157 1.96 -7.08 -12.99
N GLU A 158 2.96 -6.48 -13.62
CA GLU A 158 3.63 -7.02 -14.79
C GLU A 158 4.89 -7.82 -14.41
N ARG A 159 5.41 -8.59 -15.37
CA ARG A 159 6.58 -9.46 -15.12
C ARG A 159 7.82 -8.66 -14.72
N ASP A 160 7.98 -7.47 -15.28
CA ASP A 160 9.15 -6.62 -15.08
C ASP A 160 9.01 -5.70 -13.85
N ASP A 161 7.84 -5.71 -13.20
CA ASP A 161 7.63 -4.98 -11.97
C ASP A 161 8.41 -5.63 -10.80
N ALA A 162 8.96 -4.78 -9.96
CA ALA A 162 9.55 -5.22 -8.70
C ALA A 162 8.46 -5.51 -7.65
N GLY A 163 7.55 -6.43 -7.97
CA GLY A 163 6.40 -6.78 -7.15
C GLY A 163 5.33 -5.68 -7.09
N VAL A 164 4.42 -5.81 -6.12
CA VAL A 164 3.25 -4.91 -5.98
C VAL A 164 3.61 -3.45 -5.77
N LEU A 165 4.69 -3.15 -5.03
CA LEU A 165 5.17 -1.77 -4.87
C LEU A 165 5.66 -1.19 -6.20
N GLY A 166 6.43 -1.98 -6.97
CA GLY A 166 6.90 -1.58 -8.29
C GLY A 166 5.75 -1.25 -9.24
N ALA A 167 4.73 -2.11 -9.29
CA ALA A 167 3.53 -1.91 -10.10
C ALA A 167 2.78 -0.64 -9.70
N ALA A 168 2.51 -0.43 -8.41
CA ALA A 168 1.82 0.77 -7.94
C ALA A 168 2.55 2.06 -8.32
N LEU A 169 3.89 2.08 -8.22
CA LEU A 169 4.70 3.24 -8.60
C LEU A 169 4.75 3.45 -10.12
N ARG A 170 4.85 2.38 -10.93
CA ARG A 170 4.84 2.46 -12.39
C ARG A 170 3.51 3.01 -12.90
N GLU A 171 2.40 2.41 -12.47
CA GLU A 171 1.05 2.82 -12.86
C GLU A 171 0.76 4.27 -12.47
N SER A 172 1.16 4.69 -11.25
CA SER A 172 1.00 6.09 -10.82
C SER A 172 1.82 7.05 -11.69
N GLN A 173 3.00 6.64 -12.17
CA GLN A 173 3.79 7.44 -13.09
C GLN A 173 3.13 7.51 -14.48
N GLU A 174 2.55 6.42 -14.97
CA GLU A 174 1.91 6.34 -16.27
C GLU A 174 0.57 7.09 -16.30
N GLU A 175 -0.28 6.88 -15.28
CA GLU A 175 -1.62 7.45 -15.21
C GLU A 175 -1.65 8.95 -14.88
N ILE A 176 -0.78 9.41 -13.97
CA ILE A 176 -0.86 10.77 -13.42
C ILE A 176 0.49 11.50 -13.33
N ALA A 177 1.56 10.94 -13.92
CA ALA A 177 2.93 11.47 -13.89
C ALA A 177 3.53 11.61 -12.47
N LEU A 178 3.05 10.82 -11.50
CA LEU A 178 3.58 10.83 -10.14
C LEU A 178 4.89 10.05 -10.06
N GLY A 179 6.00 10.77 -10.00
CA GLY A 179 7.34 10.19 -9.96
C GLY A 179 7.65 9.47 -8.64
N ALA A 180 8.39 8.37 -8.69
CA ALA A 180 8.72 7.60 -7.49
C ALA A 180 9.53 8.39 -6.44
N ALA A 181 10.24 9.46 -6.82
CA ALA A 181 10.93 10.34 -5.88
C ALA A 181 9.97 11.20 -5.04
N GLN A 182 8.74 11.38 -5.52
CA GLN A 182 7.68 12.14 -4.86
C GLN A 182 6.77 11.24 -4.00
N VAL A 183 7.08 9.95 -3.88
CA VAL A 183 6.28 8.96 -3.16
C VAL A 183 7.13 8.31 -2.07
N ALA A 184 6.72 8.45 -0.82
CA ALA A 184 7.31 7.78 0.33
C ALA A 184 6.41 6.62 0.78
N PRO A 185 6.69 5.37 0.38
CA PRO A 185 5.88 4.22 0.79
C PRO A 185 5.95 4.00 2.29
N LEU A 186 4.81 3.70 2.92
CA LEU A 186 4.69 3.38 4.35
C LEU A 186 4.52 1.88 4.59
N GLY A 187 3.71 1.20 3.78
CA GLY A 187 3.40 -0.22 3.94
C GLY A 187 2.23 -0.65 3.07
N TYR A 188 1.64 -1.81 3.41
CA TYR A 188 0.51 -2.39 2.67
C TYR A 188 -0.71 -2.57 3.56
N LEU A 189 -1.89 -2.53 2.95
CA LEU A 189 -3.14 -3.01 3.54
C LEU A 189 -3.38 -4.48 3.16
N ASP A 190 -4.44 -5.06 3.73
CA ASP A 190 -4.89 -6.39 3.34
C ASP A 190 -5.27 -6.41 1.86
N PRO A 191 -4.92 -7.49 1.13
CA PRO A 191 -5.37 -7.65 -0.25
C PRO A 191 -6.89 -7.67 -0.36
N PHE A 192 -7.40 -7.12 -1.45
CA PHE A 192 -8.82 -7.10 -1.80
C PHE A 192 -9.06 -7.86 -3.11
N LEU A 193 -10.05 -8.72 -3.13
CA LEU A 193 -10.44 -9.46 -4.33
C LEU A 193 -11.53 -8.72 -5.10
N THR A 194 -11.35 -8.59 -6.41
CA THR A 194 -12.37 -8.01 -7.28
C THR A 194 -13.18 -9.09 -7.99
N VAL A 195 -14.42 -8.79 -8.30
CA VAL A 195 -15.29 -9.68 -9.11
C VAL A 195 -14.77 -9.93 -10.53
N SER A 196 -13.81 -9.12 -10.98
CA SER A 196 -13.13 -9.26 -12.28
C SER A 196 -11.90 -10.16 -12.23
N GLY A 197 -11.62 -10.81 -11.10
CA GLY A 197 -10.56 -11.82 -10.98
C GLY A 197 -9.17 -11.24 -10.64
N PHE A 198 -9.11 -10.08 -10.00
CA PHE A 198 -7.85 -9.52 -9.50
C PHE A 198 -7.73 -9.67 -7.99
N ARG A 199 -6.50 -9.92 -7.54
CA ARG A 199 -6.06 -9.76 -6.18
C ARG A 199 -5.30 -8.44 -6.08
N VAL A 200 -5.96 -7.42 -5.54
CA VAL A 200 -5.43 -6.05 -5.45
C VAL A 200 -4.73 -5.86 -4.11
N THR A 201 -3.45 -5.55 -4.11
CA THR A 201 -2.69 -5.19 -2.91
C THR A 201 -2.55 -3.66 -2.82
N PRO A 202 -3.18 -3.00 -1.84
CA PRO A 202 -3.05 -1.57 -1.67
C PRO A 202 -1.70 -1.22 -1.03
N VAL A 203 -0.99 -0.27 -1.64
CA VAL A 203 0.24 0.33 -1.13
C VAL A 203 -0.10 1.69 -0.55
N VAL A 204 0.06 1.86 0.75
CA VAL A 204 -0.13 3.18 1.39
C VAL A 204 1.18 3.95 1.35
N ALA A 205 1.11 5.19 0.89
CA ALA A 205 2.28 6.05 0.76
C ALA A 205 1.93 7.51 1.03
N VAL A 206 2.92 8.30 1.41
CA VAL A 206 2.82 9.76 1.44
C VAL A 206 3.29 10.33 0.12
N ILE A 207 2.52 11.23 -0.44
CA ILE A 207 2.85 11.96 -1.67
C ILE A 207 3.39 13.33 -1.30
N ASP A 208 4.43 13.76 -2.01
CA ASP A 208 4.97 15.11 -1.91
C ASP A 208 3.85 16.15 -2.18
N PRO A 209 3.55 17.05 -1.23
CA PRO A 209 2.50 18.04 -1.42
C PRO A 209 2.79 19.03 -2.57
N ASP A 210 4.03 19.14 -3.01
CA ASP A 210 4.41 19.99 -4.14
C ASP A 210 4.22 19.28 -5.50
N TYR A 211 3.79 18.00 -5.49
CA TYR A 211 3.43 17.28 -6.70
C TYR A 211 2.24 17.91 -7.42
N VAL A 212 2.39 18.08 -8.72
CA VAL A 212 1.34 18.61 -9.63
C VAL A 212 0.88 17.49 -10.57
N PRO A 213 -0.38 17.06 -10.47
CA PRO A 213 -0.90 15.97 -11.30
C PRO A 213 -0.88 16.32 -12.79
N GLN A 214 -0.48 15.34 -13.61
CA GLN A 214 -0.59 15.39 -15.07
C GLN A 214 -1.30 14.12 -15.53
N PRO A 215 -2.65 14.13 -15.58
CA PRO A 215 -3.43 12.95 -15.93
C PRO A 215 -3.18 12.54 -17.39
N HIS A 216 -2.99 11.23 -17.62
CA HIS A 216 -2.93 10.68 -18.95
C HIS A 216 -4.34 10.66 -19.57
N PRO A 217 -4.60 11.44 -20.65
CA PRO A 217 -5.98 11.69 -21.10
C PRO A 217 -6.70 10.46 -21.64
N GLY A 218 -5.96 9.39 -21.99
CA GLY A 218 -6.54 8.11 -22.41
C GLY A 218 -7.11 7.27 -21.26
N GLU A 219 -6.71 7.54 -20.01
CA GLU A 219 -7.07 6.70 -18.87
C GLU A 219 -7.71 7.48 -17.72
N VAL A 220 -7.22 8.68 -17.43
CA VAL A 220 -7.64 9.50 -16.31
C VAL A 220 -8.26 10.79 -16.79
N ALA A 221 -9.54 10.99 -16.46
CA ALA A 221 -10.26 12.23 -16.76
C ALA A 221 -9.97 13.32 -15.73
N GLU A 222 -9.72 12.94 -14.47
CA GLU A 222 -9.54 13.88 -13.37
C GLU A 222 -8.69 13.26 -12.26
N VAL A 223 -7.86 14.08 -11.63
CA VAL A 223 -7.18 13.77 -10.36
C VAL A 223 -7.69 14.74 -9.32
N PHE A 224 -8.15 14.23 -8.18
CA PHE A 224 -8.71 15.04 -7.11
C PHE A 224 -8.33 14.49 -5.74
N GLU A 225 -8.57 15.28 -4.73
CA GLU A 225 -8.25 14.93 -3.34
C GLU A 225 -9.51 14.97 -2.47
N VAL A 226 -9.60 14.04 -1.53
CA VAL A 226 -10.68 13.94 -0.55
C VAL A 226 -10.09 13.96 0.85
N PRO A 227 -10.62 14.76 1.79
CA PRO A 227 -10.10 14.80 3.16
C PRO A 227 -10.06 13.41 3.80
N PHE A 228 -8.89 13.06 4.35
CA PHE A 228 -8.69 11.79 5.07
C PHE A 228 -9.70 11.61 6.20
N GLU A 229 -9.95 12.67 6.98
CA GLU A 229 -10.94 12.67 8.05
C GLU A 229 -12.36 12.31 7.56
N PHE A 230 -12.75 12.84 6.39
CA PHE A 230 -14.04 12.49 5.77
C PHE A 230 -14.12 10.99 5.48
N LEU A 231 -13.08 10.44 4.86
CA LEU A 231 -13.02 9.02 4.47
C LEU A 231 -12.89 8.06 5.67
N MET A 232 -12.28 8.52 6.75
CA MET A 232 -12.15 7.73 7.98
C MET A 232 -13.35 7.86 8.92
N SER A 233 -14.31 8.73 8.61
CA SER A 233 -15.54 8.85 9.38
C SER A 233 -16.55 7.77 9.01
N ALA A 234 -17.10 7.09 10.03
CA ALA A 234 -18.17 6.11 9.85
C ALA A 234 -19.45 6.72 9.29
N THR A 235 -19.68 8.02 9.53
CA THR A 235 -20.92 8.72 9.14
C THR A 235 -21.03 8.95 7.63
N HIS A 236 -19.92 8.91 6.90
CA HIS A 236 -19.86 9.14 5.46
C HIS A 236 -19.77 7.86 4.64
N LEU A 237 -19.67 6.70 5.29
CA LEU A 237 -19.67 5.41 4.62
C LEU A 237 -21.05 4.80 4.64
N HIS A 238 -21.58 4.53 3.46
CA HIS A 238 -22.89 3.94 3.26
C HIS A 238 -22.76 2.53 2.69
N GLN A 239 -23.74 1.71 3.00
CA GLN A 239 -23.90 0.39 2.43
C GLN A 239 -25.10 0.43 1.50
N VAL A 240 -24.88 0.18 0.20
CA VAL A 240 -25.93 0.20 -0.82
C VAL A 240 -26.10 -1.18 -1.42
N GLU A 241 -27.33 -1.58 -1.66
CA GLU A 241 -27.63 -2.82 -2.36
C GLU A 241 -27.64 -2.60 -3.87
N MET A 242 -26.97 -3.49 -4.59
CA MET A 242 -27.02 -3.55 -6.04
C MET A 242 -27.20 -4.98 -6.53
N GLU A 243 -27.83 -5.12 -7.68
CA GLU A 243 -27.96 -6.42 -8.33
C GLU A 243 -26.70 -6.70 -9.18
N PHE A 244 -26.06 -7.85 -8.93
CA PHE A 244 -24.96 -8.32 -9.73
C PHE A 244 -25.09 -9.82 -10.00
N ARG A 245 -25.11 -10.21 -11.27
CA ARG A 245 -25.32 -11.62 -11.73
C ARG A 245 -26.54 -12.26 -11.09
N GLY A 246 -27.68 -11.54 -11.04
CA GLY A 246 -28.96 -12.02 -10.52
C GLY A 246 -29.06 -12.17 -9.02
N ARG A 247 -28.08 -11.64 -8.26
CA ARG A 247 -28.10 -11.62 -6.79
C ARG A 247 -27.95 -10.20 -6.27
N ARG A 248 -28.64 -9.90 -5.17
CA ARG A 248 -28.42 -8.66 -4.43
C ARG A 248 -27.13 -8.76 -3.65
N ARG A 249 -26.31 -7.73 -3.79
CA ARG A 249 -25.02 -7.60 -3.10
C ARG A 249 -24.93 -6.26 -2.45
N SER A 250 -24.36 -6.25 -1.28
CA SER A 250 -24.07 -5.02 -0.58
C SER A 250 -22.68 -4.52 -1.00
N VAL A 251 -22.60 -3.23 -1.36
CA VAL A 251 -21.35 -2.57 -1.68
C VAL A 251 -21.19 -1.31 -0.84
N LEU A 252 -19.96 -0.97 -0.52
CA LEU A 252 -19.63 0.24 0.23
C LEU A 252 -19.52 1.44 -0.72
N GLU A 253 -19.93 2.59 -0.20
CA GLU A 253 -19.98 3.86 -0.96
C GLU A 253 -19.77 5.06 -0.05
N TYR A 254 -18.99 6.04 -0.53
CA TYR A 254 -18.91 7.40 0.00
C TYR A 254 -19.48 8.36 -1.04
N ASP A 255 -20.34 9.28 -0.61
CA ASP A 255 -20.89 10.34 -1.45
C ASP A 255 -20.08 11.63 -1.25
N TRP A 256 -19.09 11.83 -2.11
CA TRP A 256 -18.28 13.04 -2.15
C TRP A 256 -18.82 13.99 -3.24
N PRO A 257 -18.89 15.31 -3.02
CA PRO A 257 -19.46 16.24 -3.99
C PRO A 257 -18.94 16.05 -5.41
N GLY A 258 -19.83 15.67 -6.32
CA GLY A 258 -19.53 15.42 -7.74
C GLY A 258 -18.83 14.10 -8.06
N GLN A 259 -18.53 13.26 -7.04
CA GLN A 259 -17.80 12.00 -7.22
C GLN A 259 -18.44 10.88 -6.38
N ARG A 260 -18.68 9.76 -7.01
CA ARG A 260 -19.14 8.55 -6.34
C ARG A 260 -17.98 7.63 -6.07
N ILE A 261 -17.57 7.46 -4.80
CA ILE A 261 -16.48 6.58 -4.39
C ILE A 261 -17.10 5.28 -3.87
N TRP A 262 -17.00 4.17 -4.62
CA TRP A 262 -17.69 2.94 -4.30
C TRP A 262 -16.92 1.67 -4.65
N GLY A 263 -17.45 0.50 -4.30
CA GLY A 263 -16.88 -0.80 -4.65
C GLY A 263 -15.48 -1.01 -4.07
N ALA A 264 -14.53 -1.42 -4.89
CA ALA A 264 -13.17 -1.73 -4.45
C ALA A 264 -12.47 -0.55 -3.77
N THR A 265 -12.64 0.68 -4.29
CA THR A 265 -12.04 1.89 -3.73
C THR A 265 -12.57 2.17 -2.33
N ALA A 266 -13.89 2.13 -2.15
CA ALA A 266 -14.52 2.31 -0.83
C ALA A 266 -14.17 1.17 0.14
N ALA A 267 -14.08 -0.07 -0.35
CA ALA A 267 -13.71 -1.23 0.47
C ALA A 267 -12.27 -1.16 0.98
N ILE A 268 -11.33 -0.69 0.16
CA ILE A 268 -9.94 -0.46 0.57
C ILE A 268 -9.84 0.65 1.62
N LEU A 269 -10.57 1.76 1.45
CA LEU A 269 -10.66 2.83 2.46
C LEU A 269 -11.28 2.34 3.77
N TYR A 270 -12.32 1.54 3.69
CA TYR A 270 -12.94 0.89 4.85
C TYR A 270 -11.96 -0.03 5.58
N ASN A 271 -11.16 -0.81 4.86
CA ASN A 271 -10.13 -1.66 5.45
C ASN A 271 -9.10 -0.83 6.23
N LEU A 272 -8.63 0.29 5.66
CA LEU A 272 -7.72 1.22 6.35
C LEU A 272 -8.37 1.77 7.64
N ARG A 273 -9.60 2.27 7.56
CA ARG A 273 -10.34 2.78 8.72
C ARG A 273 -10.46 1.73 9.81
N ARG A 274 -10.93 0.52 9.47
CA ARG A 274 -11.08 -0.58 10.44
C ARG A 274 -9.78 -0.89 11.17
N ARG A 275 -8.66 -0.94 10.44
CA ARG A 275 -7.34 -1.19 11.04
C ARG A 275 -6.90 -0.07 11.97
N LEU A 276 -7.24 1.18 11.67
CA LEU A 276 -6.98 2.32 12.55
C LEU A 276 -7.85 2.26 13.83
N GLU A 277 -9.11 1.87 13.71
CA GLU A 277 -10.03 1.70 14.84
C GLU A 277 -9.62 0.55 15.78
N GLU A 278 -8.97 -0.51 15.27
CA GLU A 278 -8.51 -1.67 16.06
C GLU A 278 -7.34 -1.33 17.01
N VAL A 279 -6.62 -0.22 16.79
CA VAL A 279 -5.45 0.19 17.59
C VAL A 279 -5.64 1.51 18.33
N ALA A 280 -6.77 2.20 18.14
CA ALA A 280 -7.15 3.44 18.82
C ALA A 280 -7.74 3.13 20.20
#